data_796b53f2bdbd376f4a0a8ba6291373b9
#
_entry.id   796b53f2bdbd376f4a0a8ba6291373b9
#
_cell.length_a   1.000
_cell.length_b   1.000
_cell.length_c   1.000
_cell.angle_alpha   90.00
_cell.angle_beta   90.00
_cell.angle_gamma   90.00
#
_symmetry.space_group_name_H-M   'P 1'
#
loop_
_entity.id
_entity.type
_entity.pdbx_description
1 polymer ?
#
loop_
_entity_poly.entity_id
_entity_poly.type
_entity_poly.pdbx_seq_one_letter_code
_entity_poly.pdbx_strand_id
1 'polypeptide(L)'
;RRVCLSFESSREYFRPSARTVVTGNPRSSEAASYSREEGRRRFNLDPDRPLVAVFGGSRGALKINRVMTRYLEEGWWPPGGQLVYITGEIYYQQIRERLKSLPPGVTIYPYLPELPALLAAADLAITRSGATTIAELTALGLPALLVPSPNVVDNHQYYNARVMADRGAAILIEEREFTAYRLRRELTRLLSAGEELKEMGRAGRRLGRVDAAERVYRCLVQAINPSGS
;
A
#
# COMPACT_ATOMS: atom_id res chain seq x y z
N ARG A 1 -16.41 20.76 18.50
CA ARG A 1 -16.15 19.63 17.58
C ARG A 1 -14.70 19.72 17.11
N ARG A 2 -14.03 18.57 16.94
CA ARG A 2 -12.68 18.45 16.38
C ARG A 2 -12.75 17.66 15.07
N VAL A 3 -11.81 17.94 14.15
CA VAL A 3 -11.67 17.20 12.90
C VAL A 3 -10.31 16.48 12.94
N CYS A 4 -10.32 15.15 12.93
CA CYS A 4 -9.13 14.32 12.87
C CYS A 4 -8.68 14.17 11.42
N LEU A 5 -7.44 14.52 11.12
CA LEU A 5 -6.86 14.48 9.80
C LEU A 5 -5.86 13.33 9.68
N SER A 6 -5.88 12.63 8.56
CA SER A 6 -4.88 11.59 8.25
C SER A 6 -3.52 12.19 7.89
N PHE A 7 -3.51 13.35 7.22
CA PHE A 7 -2.29 14.02 6.75
C PHE A 7 -2.31 15.52 7.06
N GLU A 8 -1.14 16.10 7.33
CA GLU A 8 -1.00 17.54 7.58
C GLU A 8 -1.46 18.37 6.38
N SER A 9 -1.15 17.94 5.15
CA SER A 9 -1.58 18.58 3.91
C SER A 9 -3.09 18.74 3.76
N SER A 10 -3.88 17.91 4.47
CA SER A 10 -5.33 18.05 4.45
C SER A 10 -5.84 19.27 5.22
N ARG A 11 -4.99 19.90 6.03
CA ARG A 11 -5.38 21.07 6.86
C ARG A 11 -5.80 22.28 6.04
N GLU A 12 -5.18 22.49 4.89
CA GLU A 12 -5.47 23.61 3.98
C GLU A 12 -6.90 23.62 3.41
N TYR A 13 -7.55 22.44 3.37
CA TYR A 13 -8.94 22.32 2.90
C TYR A 13 -9.98 22.68 3.98
N PHE A 14 -9.55 23.01 5.19
CA PHE A 14 -10.43 23.39 6.28
C PHE A 14 -10.32 24.88 6.58
N ARG A 15 -11.45 25.47 7.02
CA ARG A 15 -11.44 26.88 7.44
C ARG A 15 -10.46 27.08 8.59
N PRO A 16 -9.78 28.24 8.69
CA PRO A 16 -8.81 28.53 9.76
C PRO A 16 -9.37 28.37 11.18
N SER A 17 -10.69 28.61 11.36
CA SER A 17 -11.40 28.43 12.62
C SER A 17 -11.69 26.95 12.98
N ALA A 18 -11.49 26.02 12.04
CA ALA A 18 -11.73 24.60 12.32
C ALA A 18 -10.67 24.05 13.29
N ARG A 19 -11.15 23.37 14.33
CA ARG A 19 -10.26 22.67 15.28
C ARG A 19 -9.77 21.36 14.67
N THR A 20 -8.77 21.44 13.81
CA THR A 20 -8.15 20.29 13.16
C THR A 20 -7.02 19.72 14.00
N VAL A 21 -6.92 18.39 14.05
CA VAL A 21 -5.84 17.65 14.72
C VAL A 21 -5.34 16.57 13.76
N VAL A 22 -4.04 16.54 13.50
CA VAL A 22 -3.43 15.50 12.67
C VAL A 22 -3.20 14.27 13.55
N THR A 23 -4.11 13.31 13.45
CA THR A 23 -4.06 12.06 14.20
C THR A 23 -3.38 10.93 13.43
N GLY A 24 -3.36 10.99 12.10
CA GLY A 24 -3.10 9.84 11.24
C GLY A 24 -4.37 9.03 11.00
N ASN A 25 -4.25 7.96 10.25
CA ASN A 25 -5.33 7.01 9.99
C ASN A 25 -5.22 5.81 10.96
N PRO A 26 -6.26 5.44 11.71
CA PRO A 26 -6.23 4.33 12.68
C PRO A 26 -5.77 2.99 12.12
N ARG A 27 -5.96 2.74 10.82
CA ARG A 27 -5.49 1.53 10.14
C ARG A 27 -3.96 1.36 10.20
N SER A 28 -3.21 2.46 10.33
CA SER A 28 -1.75 2.40 10.50
C SER A 28 -1.34 1.69 11.79
N SER A 29 -2.11 1.86 12.88
CA SER A 29 -1.84 1.18 14.15
C SER A 29 -2.08 -0.33 14.04
N GLU A 30 -3.11 -0.73 13.33
CA GLU A 30 -3.37 -2.15 13.07
C GLU A 30 -2.26 -2.77 12.19
N ALA A 31 -1.87 -2.10 11.10
CA ALA A 31 -0.80 -2.59 10.25
C ALA A 31 0.51 -2.75 11.03
N ALA A 32 0.85 -1.77 11.87
CA ALA A 32 2.06 -1.78 12.70
C ALA A 32 2.05 -2.83 13.82
N SER A 33 0.92 -3.47 14.12
CA SER A 33 0.83 -4.54 15.12
C SER A 33 1.36 -5.89 14.63
N TYR A 34 1.54 -6.06 13.33
CA TYR A 34 2.08 -7.29 12.74
C TYR A 34 3.59 -7.19 12.54
N SER A 35 4.31 -8.26 12.89
CA SER A 35 5.72 -8.40 12.52
C SER A 35 5.90 -9.02 11.14
N ARG A 36 7.09 -8.82 10.54
CA ARG A 36 7.45 -9.46 9.27
C ARG A 36 7.41 -10.98 9.37
N GLU A 37 7.95 -11.52 10.45
CA GLU A 37 8.05 -12.96 10.70
C GLU A 37 6.66 -13.58 10.87
N GLU A 38 5.78 -12.90 11.59
CA GLU A 38 4.39 -13.35 11.76
C GLU A 38 3.66 -13.39 10.42
N GLY A 39 3.77 -12.31 9.62
CA GLY A 39 3.17 -12.26 8.30
C GLY A 39 3.71 -13.36 7.37
N ARG A 40 5.04 -13.57 7.34
CA ARG A 40 5.67 -14.62 6.55
C ARG A 40 5.18 -16.02 6.92
N ARG A 41 5.12 -16.33 8.20
CA ARG A 41 4.63 -17.62 8.72
C ARG A 41 3.15 -17.82 8.37
N ARG A 42 2.31 -16.79 8.50
CA ARG A 42 0.86 -16.85 8.26
C ARG A 42 0.52 -17.22 6.82
N PHE A 43 1.30 -16.77 5.88
CA PHE A 43 1.11 -17.04 4.45
C PHE A 43 2.05 -18.12 3.91
N ASN A 44 2.75 -18.88 4.78
CA ASN A 44 3.72 -19.91 4.39
C ASN A 44 4.73 -19.40 3.36
N LEU A 45 5.29 -18.20 3.62
CA LEU A 45 6.26 -17.53 2.76
C LEU A 45 7.68 -17.79 3.25
N ASP A 46 8.58 -17.97 2.31
CA ASP A 46 10.01 -18.13 2.58
C ASP A 46 10.58 -16.80 3.13
N PRO A 47 11.24 -16.79 4.31
CA PRO A 47 11.75 -15.58 4.93
C PRO A 47 12.88 -14.90 4.13
N ASP A 48 13.65 -15.66 3.37
CA ASP A 48 14.86 -15.20 2.69
C ASP A 48 14.60 -14.73 1.25
N ARG A 49 13.41 -15.01 0.70
CA ARG A 49 13.03 -14.63 -0.66
C ARG A 49 12.26 -13.31 -0.68
N PRO A 50 12.54 -12.42 -1.65
CA PRO A 50 11.81 -11.16 -1.77
C PRO A 50 10.32 -11.40 -2.05
N LEU A 51 9.46 -10.65 -1.35
CA LEU A 51 8.00 -10.70 -1.49
C LEU A 51 7.45 -9.40 -2.05
N VAL A 52 6.70 -9.51 -3.14
CA VAL A 52 5.91 -8.42 -3.70
C VAL A 52 4.43 -8.65 -3.41
N ALA A 53 3.77 -7.68 -2.80
CA ALA A 53 2.33 -7.66 -2.60
C ALA A 53 1.66 -6.77 -3.67
N VAL A 54 0.67 -7.30 -4.41
CA VAL A 54 -0.07 -6.56 -5.43
C VAL A 54 -1.54 -6.53 -5.10
N PHE A 55 -2.13 -5.33 -5.02
CA PHE A 55 -3.55 -5.16 -4.72
C PHE A 55 -4.09 -3.83 -5.23
N GLY A 56 -5.37 -3.80 -5.58
CA GLY A 56 -6.03 -2.62 -6.16
C GLY A 56 -7.03 -1.93 -5.22
N GLY A 57 -7.02 -2.28 -3.92
CA GLY A 57 -8.10 -1.93 -2.98
C GLY A 57 -9.23 -2.97 -2.99
N SER A 58 -10.30 -2.75 -2.21
CA SER A 58 -11.36 -3.73 -1.95
C SER A 58 -12.09 -4.24 -3.21
N ARG A 59 -12.19 -3.42 -4.25
CA ARG A 59 -12.83 -3.79 -5.52
C ARG A 59 -11.84 -4.26 -6.60
N GLY A 60 -10.54 -4.29 -6.29
CA GLY A 60 -9.49 -4.46 -7.28
C GLY A 60 -9.29 -3.22 -8.16
N ALA A 61 -8.35 -3.27 -9.09
CA ALA A 61 -8.03 -2.19 -10.01
C ALA A 61 -7.79 -2.72 -11.41
N LEU A 62 -8.73 -2.47 -12.33
CA LEU A 62 -8.70 -3.02 -13.69
C LEU A 62 -7.36 -2.81 -14.39
N LYS A 63 -6.78 -1.60 -14.28
CA LYS A 63 -5.49 -1.29 -14.93
C LYS A 63 -4.35 -2.08 -14.30
N ILE A 64 -4.28 -2.16 -12.98
CA ILE A 64 -3.26 -2.96 -12.29
C ILE A 64 -3.41 -4.43 -12.70
N ASN A 65 -4.64 -4.94 -12.71
CA ASN A 65 -4.94 -6.30 -13.09
C ASN A 65 -4.52 -6.61 -14.54
N ARG A 66 -4.86 -5.75 -15.50
CA ARG A 66 -4.45 -5.92 -16.90
C ARG A 66 -2.93 -5.98 -17.07
N VAL A 67 -2.23 -5.08 -16.40
CA VAL A 67 -0.76 -4.99 -16.48
C VAL A 67 -0.10 -6.18 -15.81
N MET A 68 -0.56 -6.57 -14.61
CA MET A 68 -0.02 -7.74 -13.89
C MET A 68 -0.27 -9.04 -14.64
N THR A 69 -1.49 -9.23 -15.17
CA THR A 69 -1.81 -10.42 -15.98
C THR A 69 -0.89 -10.50 -17.19
N ARG A 70 -0.71 -9.42 -17.95
CA ARG A 70 0.20 -9.38 -19.10
C ARG A 70 1.64 -9.67 -18.68
N TYR A 71 2.12 -9.09 -17.59
CA TYR A 71 3.46 -9.32 -17.05
C TYR A 71 3.72 -10.80 -16.72
N LEU A 72 2.74 -11.47 -16.15
CA LEU A 72 2.83 -12.90 -15.81
C LEU A 72 2.70 -13.80 -17.05
N GLU A 73 1.84 -13.45 -18.01
CA GLU A 73 1.70 -14.15 -19.30
C GLU A 73 3.00 -14.14 -20.11
N GLU A 74 3.77 -13.07 -20.04
CA GLU A 74 5.09 -12.95 -20.71
C GLU A 74 6.19 -13.75 -19.99
N GLY A 75 5.90 -14.40 -18.86
CA GLY A 75 6.89 -15.14 -18.10
C GLY A 75 7.99 -14.29 -17.48
N TRP A 76 7.70 -13.02 -17.20
CA TRP A 76 8.71 -12.07 -16.69
C TRP A 76 8.92 -12.10 -15.19
N TRP A 77 8.15 -12.92 -14.46
CA TRP A 77 8.34 -13.05 -13.01
C TRP A 77 9.71 -13.66 -12.71
N PRO A 78 10.57 -12.99 -11.88
CA PRO A 78 11.92 -13.44 -11.65
C PRO A 78 11.95 -14.75 -10.85
N PRO A 79 12.85 -15.70 -11.20
CA PRO A 79 13.09 -16.87 -10.38
C PRO A 79 13.49 -16.47 -8.96
N GLY A 80 12.96 -17.20 -7.98
CA GLY A 80 13.27 -16.92 -6.58
C GLY A 80 12.42 -15.82 -5.91
N GLY A 81 11.67 -15.03 -6.67
CA GLY A 81 10.71 -14.07 -6.10
C GLY A 81 9.45 -14.74 -5.56
N GLN A 82 8.77 -14.07 -4.63
CA GLN A 82 7.44 -14.42 -4.15
C GLN A 82 6.47 -13.29 -4.47
N LEU A 83 5.30 -13.64 -4.97
CA LEU A 83 4.23 -12.71 -5.34
C LEU A 83 2.93 -13.15 -4.69
N VAL A 84 2.33 -12.27 -3.92
CA VAL A 84 0.94 -12.40 -3.51
C VAL A 84 0.12 -11.32 -4.21
N TYR A 85 -0.77 -11.79 -5.09
CA TYR A 85 -1.57 -10.91 -5.95
C TYR A 85 -3.05 -10.99 -5.62
N ILE A 86 -3.64 -9.87 -5.19
CA ILE A 86 -5.04 -9.74 -4.82
C ILE A 86 -5.76 -8.97 -5.91
N THR A 87 -6.58 -9.68 -6.67
CA THR A 87 -7.21 -9.18 -7.90
C THR A 87 -8.46 -8.33 -7.66
N GLY A 88 -9.15 -8.53 -6.54
CA GLY A 88 -10.55 -8.18 -6.34
C GLY A 88 -11.46 -9.31 -6.85
N GLU A 89 -12.54 -9.59 -6.13
CA GLU A 89 -13.46 -10.71 -6.42
C GLU A 89 -14.01 -10.68 -7.84
N ILE A 90 -14.37 -9.49 -8.33
CA ILE A 90 -14.97 -9.32 -9.67
C ILE A 90 -14.02 -9.64 -10.83
N TYR A 91 -12.71 -9.64 -10.62
CA TYR A 91 -11.72 -9.93 -11.67
C TYR A 91 -11.08 -11.30 -11.52
N TYR A 92 -11.25 -11.96 -10.36
CA TYR A 92 -10.50 -13.16 -10.01
C TYR A 92 -10.69 -14.28 -11.03
N GLN A 93 -11.92 -14.63 -11.33
CA GLN A 93 -12.23 -15.75 -12.23
C GLN A 93 -11.61 -15.52 -13.61
N GLN A 94 -11.82 -14.35 -14.21
CA GLN A 94 -11.27 -14.01 -15.51
C GLN A 94 -9.73 -14.07 -15.54
N ILE A 95 -9.07 -13.61 -14.47
CA ILE A 95 -7.61 -13.63 -14.38
C ILE A 95 -7.11 -15.06 -14.24
N ARG A 96 -7.78 -15.91 -13.45
CA ARG A 96 -7.43 -17.32 -13.28
C ARG A 96 -7.56 -18.13 -14.56
N GLU A 97 -8.59 -17.86 -15.36
CA GLU A 97 -8.79 -18.48 -16.66
C GLU A 97 -7.69 -18.11 -17.67
N ARG A 98 -7.21 -16.88 -17.61
CA ARG A 98 -6.10 -16.41 -18.45
C ARG A 98 -4.76 -16.98 -18.01
N LEU A 99 -4.49 -16.97 -16.71
CA LEU A 99 -3.25 -17.49 -16.09
C LEU A 99 -3.44 -18.96 -15.71
N LYS A 100 -3.54 -19.84 -16.72
CA LYS A 100 -3.78 -21.27 -16.55
C LYS A 100 -2.73 -21.95 -15.68
N SER A 101 -1.48 -21.51 -15.79
CA SER A 101 -0.37 -21.92 -14.91
C SER A 101 0.29 -20.69 -14.31
N LEU A 102 0.64 -20.76 -13.02
CA LEU A 102 1.34 -19.70 -12.34
C LEU A 102 2.83 -20.04 -12.22
N PRO A 103 3.72 -19.06 -12.38
CA PRO A 103 5.13 -19.26 -12.07
C PRO A 103 5.32 -19.70 -10.60
N PRO A 104 6.38 -20.45 -10.29
CA PRO A 104 6.72 -20.78 -8.91
C PRO A 104 6.83 -19.51 -8.04
N GLY A 105 6.25 -19.58 -6.83
CA GLY A 105 6.23 -18.46 -5.88
C GLY A 105 5.15 -17.42 -6.13
N VAL A 106 4.25 -17.62 -7.11
CA VAL A 106 3.11 -16.73 -7.36
C VAL A 106 1.82 -17.32 -6.80
N THR A 107 1.16 -16.56 -5.94
CA THR A 107 -0.16 -16.90 -5.38
C THR A 107 -1.15 -15.78 -5.69
N ILE A 108 -2.37 -16.15 -6.09
CA ILE A 108 -3.44 -15.21 -6.45
C ILE A 108 -4.65 -15.43 -5.54
N TYR A 109 -5.14 -14.34 -4.97
CA TYR A 109 -6.36 -14.31 -4.15
C TYR A 109 -7.42 -13.38 -4.76
N PRO A 110 -8.71 -13.71 -4.63
CA PRO A 110 -9.80 -12.79 -4.98
C PRO A 110 -9.89 -11.63 -3.99
N TYR A 111 -9.74 -11.94 -2.72
CA TYR A 111 -9.78 -11.02 -1.58
C TYR A 111 -8.94 -11.58 -0.44
N LEU A 112 -8.39 -10.70 0.39
CA LEU A 112 -7.56 -11.10 1.53
C LEU A 112 -7.92 -10.25 2.76
N PRO A 113 -8.67 -10.79 3.74
CA PRO A 113 -9.02 -10.09 4.98
C PRO A 113 -7.79 -9.66 5.78
N GLU A 114 -6.76 -10.47 5.77
CA GLU A 114 -5.52 -10.30 6.52
C GLU A 114 -4.45 -9.51 5.76
N LEU A 115 -4.89 -8.59 4.88
CA LEU A 115 -3.98 -7.75 4.11
C LEU A 115 -2.91 -7.04 4.97
N PRO A 116 -3.20 -6.50 6.18
CA PRO A 116 -2.16 -5.87 7.00
C PRO A 116 -1.01 -6.81 7.37
N ALA A 117 -1.30 -8.09 7.67
CA ALA A 117 -0.27 -9.08 7.95
C ALA A 117 0.58 -9.40 6.70
N LEU A 118 -0.04 -9.45 5.50
CA LEU A 118 0.69 -9.59 4.24
C LEU A 118 1.60 -8.40 3.98
N LEU A 119 1.11 -7.18 4.21
CA LEU A 119 1.91 -5.96 4.02
C LEU A 119 3.11 -5.91 4.96
N ALA A 120 2.96 -6.36 6.21
CA ALA A 120 4.07 -6.47 7.15
C ALA A 120 5.15 -7.46 6.66
N ALA A 121 4.75 -8.53 5.95
CA ALA A 121 5.66 -9.54 5.38
C ALA A 121 6.37 -9.07 4.09
N ALA A 122 5.82 -8.09 3.36
CA ALA A 122 6.26 -7.72 2.03
C ALA A 122 7.52 -6.84 2.02
N ASP A 123 8.25 -6.89 0.91
CA ASP A 123 9.40 -6.03 0.62
C ASP A 123 9.03 -4.88 -0.31
N LEU A 124 7.99 -5.06 -1.12
CA LEU A 124 7.50 -4.08 -2.07
C LEU A 124 5.99 -4.24 -2.26
N ALA A 125 5.26 -3.15 -2.33
CA ALA A 125 3.85 -3.13 -2.71
C ALA A 125 3.64 -2.54 -4.10
N ILE A 126 2.64 -3.04 -4.85
CA ILE A 126 2.13 -2.41 -6.08
C ILE A 126 0.64 -2.18 -5.87
N THR A 127 0.23 -0.92 -5.82
CA THR A 127 -1.14 -0.62 -5.39
C THR A 127 -1.64 0.76 -5.85
N ARG A 128 -2.92 1.01 -5.60
CA ARG A 128 -3.51 2.34 -5.61
C ARG A 128 -3.05 3.14 -4.38
N SER A 129 -3.21 4.47 -4.43
CA SER A 129 -2.77 5.39 -3.39
C SER A 129 -3.91 5.99 -2.56
N GLY A 130 -4.86 5.14 -2.14
CA GLY A 130 -5.89 5.53 -1.18
C GLY A 130 -5.28 5.94 0.17
N ALA A 131 -5.93 6.84 0.89
CA ALA A 131 -5.41 7.37 2.17
C ALA A 131 -5.12 6.27 3.21
N THR A 132 -5.98 5.24 3.28
CA THR A 132 -5.76 4.10 4.17
C THR A 132 -4.51 3.30 3.76
N THR A 133 -4.38 3.01 2.47
CA THR A 133 -3.21 2.29 1.94
C THR A 133 -1.91 3.06 2.23
N ILE A 134 -1.88 4.37 1.99
CA ILE A 134 -0.70 5.20 2.29
C ILE A 134 -0.37 5.15 3.79
N ALA A 135 -1.37 5.20 4.66
CA ALA A 135 -1.15 5.11 6.11
C ALA A 135 -0.56 3.75 6.53
N GLU A 136 -1.06 2.65 5.95
CA GLU A 136 -0.54 1.30 6.21
C GLU A 136 0.90 1.15 5.70
N LEU A 137 1.17 1.56 4.45
CA LEU A 137 2.51 1.49 3.85
C LEU A 137 3.54 2.30 4.64
N THR A 138 3.19 3.53 5.03
CA THR A 138 4.10 4.41 5.79
C THR A 138 4.33 3.89 7.20
N ALA A 139 3.33 3.36 7.88
CA ALA A 139 3.49 2.77 9.22
C ALA A 139 4.44 1.57 9.22
N LEU A 140 4.36 0.73 8.20
CA LEU A 140 5.23 -0.43 8.01
C LEU A 140 6.61 -0.04 7.43
N GLY A 141 6.76 1.14 6.84
CA GLY A 141 7.91 1.49 6.02
C GLY A 141 8.03 0.56 4.81
N LEU A 142 6.90 0.22 4.19
CA LEU A 142 6.85 -0.64 3.02
C LEU A 142 6.99 0.20 1.74
N PRO A 143 8.07 0.03 0.96
CA PRO A 143 8.24 0.66 -0.33
C PRO A 143 7.10 0.33 -1.30
N ALA A 144 6.76 1.23 -2.20
CA ALA A 144 5.67 0.97 -3.13
C ALA A 144 5.87 1.54 -4.53
N LEU A 145 5.34 0.82 -5.54
CA LEU A 145 4.95 1.37 -6.83
C LEU A 145 3.48 1.82 -6.71
N LEU A 146 3.26 3.11 -6.68
CA LEU A 146 1.93 3.68 -6.54
C LEU A 146 1.36 4.06 -7.90
N VAL A 147 0.20 3.50 -8.20
CA VAL A 147 -0.53 3.75 -9.45
C VAL A 147 -1.85 4.45 -9.10
N PRO A 148 -1.86 5.78 -8.97
CA PRO A 148 -3.07 6.53 -8.63
C PRO A 148 -4.20 6.26 -9.62
N SER A 149 -5.44 6.15 -9.12
CA SER A 149 -6.61 6.13 -10.00
C SER A 149 -6.91 7.56 -10.51
N PRO A 150 -7.06 7.75 -11.82
CA PRO A 150 -7.47 9.05 -12.35
C PRO A 150 -8.97 9.34 -12.14
N ASN A 151 -9.74 8.31 -11.81
CA ASN A 151 -11.21 8.38 -11.71
C ASN A 151 -11.67 8.57 -10.25
N VAL A 152 -11.05 9.51 -9.55
CA VAL A 152 -11.38 9.84 -8.16
C VAL A 152 -11.58 11.35 -8.01
N VAL A 153 -12.43 11.74 -7.05
CA VAL A 153 -12.73 13.15 -6.77
C VAL A 153 -11.42 13.88 -6.44
N ASP A 154 -11.26 15.09 -7.00
CA ASP A 154 -10.13 16.00 -6.75
C ASP A 154 -8.74 15.36 -6.92
N ASN A 155 -8.66 14.30 -7.71
CA ASN A 155 -7.40 13.59 -7.96
C ASN A 155 -6.62 13.23 -6.67
N HIS A 156 -7.34 13.01 -5.56
CA HIS A 156 -6.74 12.84 -4.23
C HIS A 156 -5.72 11.69 -4.18
N GLN A 157 -5.89 10.63 -4.99
CA GLN A 157 -4.90 9.54 -5.03
C GLN A 157 -3.55 10.00 -5.59
N TYR A 158 -3.54 10.87 -6.59
CA TYR A 158 -2.30 11.43 -7.12
C TYR A 158 -1.54 12.22 -6.04
N TYR A 159 -2.23 13.10 -5.34
CA TYR A 159 -1.62 13.88 -4.26
C TYR A 159 -1.12 13.00 -3.11
N ASN A 160 -1.88 11.97 -2.72
CA ASN A 160 -1.44 11.00 -1.74
C ASN A 160 -0.15 10.29 -2.18
N ALA A 161 -0.07 9.84 -3.44
CA ALA A 161 1.12 9.19 -3.99
C ALA A 161 2.33 10.14 -4.01
N ARG A 162 2.12 11.40 -4.36
CA ARG A 162 3.18 12.43 -4.36
C ARG A 162 3.80 12.62 -2.98
N VAL A 163 3.02 12.61 -1.90
CA VAL A 163 3.55 12.73 -0.53
C VAL A 163 4.62 11.67 -0.25
N MET A 164 4.43 10.44 -0.70
CA MET A 164 5.44 9.38 -0.55
C MET A 164 6.58 9.52 -1.57
N ALA A 165 6.26 9.81 -2.83
CA ALA A 165 7.25 9.90 -3.90
C ALA A 165 8.23 11.06 -3.68
N ASP A 166 7.74 12.25 -3.32
CA ASP A 166 8.56 13.44 -3.05
C ASP A 166 9.51 13.24 -1.84
N ARG A 167 9.24 12.24 -1.00
CA ARG A 167 10.10 11.85 0.14
C ARG A 167 10.95 10.62 -0.12
N GLY A 168 10.91 10.09 -1.34
CA GLY A 168 11.67 8.90 -1.72
C GLY A 168 11.15 7.59 -1.11
N ALA A 169 9.90 7.55 -0.64
CA ALA A 169 9.29 6.36 -0.04
C ALA A 169 8.52 5.49 -1.05
N ALA A 170 8.25 6.00 -2.25
CA ALA A 170 7.55 5.29 -3.31
C ALA A 170 7.94 5.80 -4.69
N ILE A 171 7.62 5.01 -5.71
CA ILE A 171 7.64 5.44 -7.10
C ILE A 171 6.20 5.67 -7.53
N LEU A 172 5.88 6.90 -7.94
CA LEU A 172 4.60 7.24 -8.54
C LEU A 172 4.65 6.94 -10.03
N ILE A 173 3.70 6.16 -10.53
CA ILE A 173 3.51 5.87 -11.94
C ILE A 173 2.08 6.21 -12.31
N GLU A 174 1.88 7.22 -13.14
CA GLU A 174 0.54 7.56 -13.63
C GLU A 174 -0.09 6.37 -14.37
N GLU A 175 -1.39 6.20 -14.25
CA GLU A 175 -2.10 5.04 -14.82
C GLU A 175 -1.84 4.87 -16.34
N ARG A 176 -1.71 5.98 -17.09
CA ARG A 176 -1.41 5.96 -18.52
C ARG A 176 -0.02 5.39 -18.84
N GLU A 177 0.94 5.57 -17.93
CA GLU A 177 2.34 5.14 -18.07
C GLU A 177 2.57 3.74 -17.48
N PHE A 178 1.60 3.22 -16.71
CA PHE A 178 1.71 1.90 -16.11
C PHE A 178 1.45 0.81 -17.15
N THR A 179 2.53 0.27 -17.70
CA THR A 179 2.55 -0.82 -18.70
C THR A 179 3.31 -2.02 -18.16
N ALA A 180 3.11 -3.21 -18.76
CA ALA A 180 3.84 -4.41 -18.35
C ALA A 180 5.36 -4.24 -18.53
N TYR A 181 5.81 -3.52 -19.56
CA TYR A 181 7.22 -3.19 -19.76
C TYR A 181 7.76 -2.25 -18.67
N ARG A 182 7.01 -1.20 -18.32
CA ARG A 182 7.39 -0.30 -17.22
C ARG A 182 7.48 -1.07 -15.90
N LEU A 183 6.49 -1.92 -15.62
CA LEU A 183 6.48 -2.78 -14.45
C LEU A 183 7.70 -3.69 -14.40
N ARG A 184 8.02 -4.38 -15.51
CA ARG A 184 9.22 -5.22 -15.60
C ARG A 184 10.48 -4.44 -15.24
N ARG A 185 10.67 -3.28 -15.84
CA ARG A 185 11.84 -2.42 -15.59
C ARG A 185 11.97 -2.06 -14.10
N GLU A 186 10.89 -1.60 -13.48
CA GLU A 186 10.93 -1.19 -12.07
C GLU A 186 11.13 -2.39 -11.13
N LEU A 187 10.45 -3.51 -11.37
CA LEU A 187 10.64 -4.71 -10.56
C LEU A 187 12.05 -5.27 -10.67
N THR A 188 12.60 -5.39 -11.90
CA THR A 188 13.98 -5.85 -12.09
C THR A 188 14.95 -4.97 -11.33
N ARG A 189 14.82 -3.65 -11.44
CA ARG A 189 15.67 -2.69 -10.76
C ARG A 189 15.57 -2.80 -9.24
N LEU A 190 14.35 -2.71 -8.70
CA LEU A 190 14.12 -2.67 -7.25
C LEU A 190 14.47 -3.98 -6.55
N LEU A 191 14.13 -5.12 -7.16
CA LEU A 191 14.42 -6.42 -6.54
C LEU A 191 15.91 -6.77 -6.60
N SER A 192 16.68 -6.15 -7.51
CA SER A 192 18.14 -6.29 -7.56
C SER A 192 18.86 -5.27 -6.65
N ALA A 193 18.19 -4.20 -6.24
CA ALA A 193 18.76 -3.08 -5.48
C ALA A 193 18.25 -3.09 -4.02
N GLY A 194 18.63 -4.08 -3.24
CA GLY A 194 18.16 -4.26 -1.87
C GLY A 194 18.38 -3.04 -0.96
N GLU A 195 19.44 -2.26 -1.17
CA GLU A 195 19.69 -1.06 -0.37
C GLU A 195 18.71 0.07 -0.73
N GLU A 196 18.36 0.22 -1.99
CA GLU A 196 17.35 1.21 -2.43
C GLU A 196 15.99 0.95 -1.75
N LEU A 197 15.53 -0.31 -1.72
CA LEU A 197 14.30 -0.67 -1.01
C LEU A 197 14.37 -0.32 0.49
N LYS A 198 15.51 -0.57 1.13
CA LYS A 198 15.69 -0.21 2.54
C LYS A 198 15.63 1.31 2.76
N GLU A 199 16.24 2.10 1.87
CA GLU A 199 16.17 3.55 1.94
C GLU A 199 14.74 4.07 1.74
N MET A 200 14.04 3.55 0.75
CA MET A 200 12.62 3.85 0.54
C MET A 200 11.79 3.50 1.78
N GLY A 201 12.05 2.35 2.41
CA GLY A 201 11.39 1.94 3.64
C GLY A 201 11.65 2.89 4.80
N ARG A 202 12.92 3.31 4.99
CA ARG A 202 13.30 4.31 6.00
C ARG A 202 12.59 5.66 5.77
N ALA A 203 12.50 6.10 4.52
CA ALA A 203 11.78 7.30 4.14
C ALA A 203 10.27 7.20 4.44
N GLY A 204 9.66 6.04 4.15
CA GLY A 204 8.26 5.76 4.45
C GLY A 204 7.95 5.83 5.95
N ARG A 205 8.77 5.20 6.78
CA ARG A 205 8.59 5.21 8.26
C ARG A 205 8.63 6.60 8.87
N ARG A 206 9.39 7.55 8.30
CA ARG A 206 9.41 8.96 8.77
C ARG A 206 8.07 9.67 8.52
N LEU A 207 7.27 9.19 7.59
CA LEU A 207 5.93 9.72 7.28
C LEU A 207 4.84 9.05 8.12
N GLY A 208 5.09 7.82 8.59
CA GLY A 208 4.11 6.99 9.28
C GLY A 208 3.72 7.49 10.66
N ARG A 209 2.49 7.20 11.06
CA ARG A 209 1.96 7.46 12.41
C ARG A 209 1.37 6.17 12.96
N VAL A 210 2.18 5.39 13.67
CA VAL A 210 1.79 4.09 14.23
C VAL A 210 0.84 4.21 15.42
N ASP A 211 0.78 5.37 16.07
CA ASP A 211 -0.06 5.68 17.23
C ASP A 211 -1.40 6.36 16.87
N ALA A 212 -1.81 6.28 15.60
CA ALA A 212 -2.98 7.02 15.09
C ALA A 212 -4.29 6.63 15.79
N ALA A 213 -4.50 5.34 16.10
CA ALA A 213 -5.71 4.90 16.81
C ALA A 213 -5.80 5.52 18.21
N GLU A 214 -4.68 5.53 18.95
CA GLU A 214 -4.60 6.15 20.28
C GLU A 214 -4.86 7.67 20.21
N ARG A 215 -4.30 8.35 19.20
CA ARG A 215 -4.55 9.80 19.00
C ARG A 215 -6.00 10.11 18.73
N VAL A 216 -6.67 9.30 17.89
CA VAL A 216 -8.12 9.44 17.64
C VAL A 216 -8.90 9.19 18.92
N TYR A 217 -8.58 8.13 19.66
CA TYR A 217 -9.22 7.83 20.94
C TYR A 217 -9.11 9.01 21.93
N ARG A 218 -7.91 9.58 22.12
CA ARG A 218 -7.71 10.75 22.97
C ARG A 218 -8.55 11.96 22.51
N CYS A 219 -8.66 12.19 21.20
CA CYS A 219 -9.52 13.25 20.66
C CYS A 219 -10.99 13.02 21.01
N LEU A 220 -11.47 11.78 20.97
CA LEU A 220 -12.84 11.41 21.34
C LEU A 220 -13.10 11.62 22.83
N VAL A 221 -12.21 11.12 23.69
CA VAL A 221 -12.32 11.30 25.15
C VAL A 221 -12.37 12.78 25.53
N GLN A 222 -11.51 13.61 24.96
CA GLN A 222 -11.50 15.05 25.19
C GLN A 222 -12.74 15.78 24.61
N ALA A 223 -13.40 15.20 23.62
CA ALA A 223 -14.64 15.77 23.07
C ALA A 223 -15.85 15.45 23.93
N ILE A 224 -15.83 14.30 24.62
CA ILE A 224 -16.90 13.83 25.54
C ILE A 224 -16.74 14.48 26.92
N ASN A 225 -15.50 14.62 27.40
CA ASN A 225 -15.18 15.18 28.72
C ASN A 225 -14.41 16.50 28.58
N PRO A 226 -15.06 17.61 28.19
CA PRO A 226 -14.37 18.89 27.97
C PRO A 226 -13.83 19.55 29.25
N SER A 227 -14.16 19.02 30.43
CA SER A 227 -13.78 19.61 31.73
C SER A 227 -12.59 18.94 32.43
N GLY A 228 -11.88 18.04 31.75
CA GLY A 228 -10.75 17.27 32.29
C GLY A 228 -9.42 17.71 31.68
N SER A 229 -9.00 18.97 31.84
CA SER A 229 -7.64 19.48 31.55
C SER A 229 -7.16 20.33 32.69
#